data_37b27cae3262b06c840cabae3a702215
#
_entry.id   37b27cae3262b06c840cabae3a702215
#
_cell.length_a   1.000
_cell.length_b   1.000
_cell.length_c   1.000
_cell.angle_alpha   90.00
_cell.angle_beta   90.00
_cell.angle_gamma   90.00
#
_symmetry.space_group_name_H-M   'P 1'
#
loop_
_entity.id
_entity.type
_entity.pdbx_description
1 polymer ?
#
loop_
_entity_poly.entity_id
_entity_poly.type
_entity_poly.pdbx_seq_one_letter_code
_entity_poly.pdbx_strand_id
1 'polypeptide(L)'
;MLTCFRGWDWGPVLNTSGPWRPVRLETYHSRIVDLRIDYELDSNLKSASGTVTGKVEGLSGKTVAFVAQIEDNVVFKGSADVDSNGIAKVEFHVNEPKLWYPHGYGAQPLYKVTATVSTGEVDLHSATRRIGFRKGELVQQPDDIGKTFFFRVNGVDVFCGGSDWIPADSFTPRVTAEKYRKWLEMMVDGYQVMIRYENYPVARCHCPGL
;
A
#
# COMPACT_ATOMS: atom_id res chain seq x y z
N MET A 1 21.04 -4.22 -2.70
CA MET A 1 21.56 -5.05 -3.80
C MET A 1 20.59 -6.19 -4.02
N LEU A 2 20.18 -6.41 -5.26
CA LEU A 2 19.23 -7.45 -5.61
C LEU A 2 19.99 -8.78 -5.72
N THR A 3 19.66 -9.73 -4.86
CA THR A 3 20.33 -11.04 -4.80
C THR A 3 20.22 -11.86 -6.08
N CYS A 4 19.17 -11.62 -6.87
CA CYS A 4 18.90 -12.30 -8.13
C CYS A 4 19.96 -12.04 -9.23
N PHE A 5 20.74 -10.98 -9.14
CA PHE A 5 21.81 -10.72 -10.10
C PHE A 5 23.15 -11.39 -9.72
N ARG A 6 23.15 -12.25 -8.70
CA ARG A 6 24.33 -13.00 -8.26
C ARG A 6 24.35 -14.45 -8.74
N GLY A 7 23.55 -14.81 -9.74
CA GLY A 7 23.63 -16.16 -10.31
C GLY A 7 22.32 -16.91 -10.52
N TRP A 8 21.18 -16.21 -10.65
CA TRP A 8 19.97 -16.85 -11.14
C TRP A 8 20.10 -17.12 -12.67
N ASP A 9 19.50 -18.19 -13.14
CA ASP A 9 19.60 -18.70 -14.50
C ASP A 9 18.95 -17.78 -15.57
N TRP A 10 18.03 -16.89 -15.15
CA TRP A 10 17.33 -15.96 -16.03
C TRP A 10 17.93 -14.54 -16.09
N GLY A 11 19.00 -14.27 -15.38
CA GLY A 11 19.61 -12.95 -15.35
C GLY A 11 21.13 -12.97 -15.49
N PRO A 12 21.75 -11.96 -16.10
CA PRO A 12 23.19 -11.85 -16.17
C PRO A 12 23.78 -11.66 -14.76
N VAL A 13 24.93 -12.28 -14.51
CA VAL A 13 25.67 -12.11 -13.26
C VAL A 13 26.36 -10.75 -13.27
N LEU A 14 25.72 -9.74 -12.65
CA LEU A 14 26.22 -8.38 -12.54
C LEU A 14 26.34 -7.99 -11.06
N ASN A 15 27.57 -7.93 -10.57
CA ASN A 15 27.85 -7.57 -9.18
C ASN A 15 27.87 -6.03 -9.02
N THR A 16 26.70 -5.43 -8.91
CA THR A 16 26.58 -4.01 -8.58
C THR A 16 26.53 -3.83 -7.07
N SER A 17 27.27 -2.87 -6.54
CA SER A 17 27.23 -2.47 -5.13
C SER A 17 27.38 -0.97 -4.98
N GLY A 18 26.78 -0.40 -3.93
CA GLY A 18 26.85 1.02 -3.62
C GLY A 18 25.49 1.67 -3.39
N PRO A 19 25.47 2.95 -2.97
CA PRO A 19 24.26 3.74 -2.86
C PRO A 19 23.62 3.93 -4.24
N TRP A 20 22.38 3.48 -4.40
CA TRP A 20 21.68 3.58 -5.68
C TRP A 20 20.46 4.50 -5.63
N ARG A 21 20.12 4.99 -4.45
CA ARG A 21 19.06 6.00 -4.24
C ARG A 21 19.66 7.34 -3.88
N PRO A 22 18.96 8.45 -4.16
CA PRO A 22 19.38 9.77 -3.72
C PRO A 22 19.58 9.83 -2.20
N VAL A 23 20.60 10.56 -1.78
CA VAL A 23 20.81 10.93 -0.38
C VAL A 23 20.06 12.23 -0.13
N ARG A 24 19.28 12.30 0.96
CA ARG A 24 18.55 13.49 1.38
C ARG A 24 18.96 13.87 2.79
N LEU A 25 19.12 15.16 3.01
CA LEU A 25 19.18 15.74 4.34
C LEU A 25 17.82 16.39 4.63
N GLU A 26 17.16 15.94 5.67
CA GLU A 26 15.86 16.44 6.09
C GLU A 26 15.98 17.12 7.45
N THR A 27 15.51 18.37 7.54
CA THR A 27 15.40 19.12 8.80
C THR A 27 13.91 19.31 9.10
N TYR A 28 13.49 18.99 10.32
CA TYR A 28 12.09 19.09 10.73
C TYR A 28 11.96 19.34 12.23
N HIS A 29 10.88 19.97 12.63
CA HIS A 29 10.48 20.07 14.04
C HIS A 29 9.68 18.83 14.48
N SER A 30 8.78 18.36 13.61
CA SER A 30 8.06 17.11 13.76
C SER A 30 7.68 16.59 12.40
N ARG A 31 7.70 15.26 12.22
CA ARG A 31 7.24 14.61 10.98
C ARG A 31 6.50 13.32 11.26
N ILE A 32 5.60 12.96 10.38
CA ILE A 32 4.96 11.64 10.34
C ILE A 32 5.89 10.71 9.56
N VAL A 33 6.42 9.69 10.21
CA VAL A 33 7.35 8.72 9.62
C VAL A 33 6.65 7.46 9.14
N ASP A 34 5.47 7.15 9.67
CA ASP A 34 4.62 6.07 9.19
C ASP A 34 3.15 6.45 9.37
N LEU A 35 2.34 6.06 8.39
CA LEU A 35 0.88 6.20 8.42
C LEU A 35 0.30 4.83 8.09
N ARG A 36 -0.36 4.20 9.05
CA ARG A 36 -0.91 2.86 8.93
C ARG A 36 -2.42 2.89 9.06
N ILE A 37 -3.09 2.14 8.21
CA ILE A 37 -4.53 1.97 8.22
C ILE A 37 -4.81 0.47 8.31
N ASP A 38 -5.39 0.03 9.42
CA ASP A 38 -5.84 -1.34 9.65
C ASP A 38 -7.36 -1.32 9.67
N TYR A 39 -7.99 -2.22 8.92
CA TYR A 39 -9.44 -2.28 8.84
C TYR A 39 -9.96 -3.70 8.63
N GLU A 40 -11.21 -3.87 8.99
CA GLU A 40 -12.01 -5.06 8.69
C GLU A 40 -13.32 -4.62 8.05
N LEU A 41 -13.81 -5.41 7.09
CA LEU A 41 -15.15 -5.29 6.54
C LEU A 41 -16.10 -6.24 7.31
N ASP A 42 -17.32 -5.79 7.50
CA ASP A 42 -18.37 -6.66 8.07
C ASP A 42 -18.69 -7.84 7.11
N SER A 43 -19.43 -8.81 7.61
CA SER A 43 -19.78 -10.02 6.85
C SER A 43 -20.59 -9.73 5.58
N ASN A 44 -21.34 -8.63 5.57
CA ASN A 44 -22.19 -8.21 4.46
C ASN A 44 -21.49 -7.19 3.53
N LEU A 45 -20.24 -6.83 3.82
CA LEU A 45 -19.44 -5.84 3.08
C LEU A 45 -20.06 -4.43 3.04
N LYS A 46 -20.93 -4.12 4.00
CA LYS A 46 -21.65 -2.84 4.08
C LYS A 46 -21.01 -1.83 5.00
N SER A 47 -20.06 -2.24 5.80
CA SER A 47 -19.30 -1.32 6.67
C SER A 47 -17.84 -1.70 6.75
N ALA A 48 -17.00 -0.71 6.94
CA ALA A 48 -15.58 -0.84 7.25
C ALA A 48 -15.29 -0.19 8.58
N SER A 49 -14.69 -0.91 9.51
CA SER A 49 -14.26 -0.40 10.80
C SER A 49 -12.77 -0.67 10.99
N GLY A 50 -12.09 0.22 11.68
CA GLY A 50 -10.68 0.02 11.90
C GLY A 50 -9.99 1.16 12.60
N THR A 51 -8.68 1.24 12.44
CA THR A 51 -7.85 2.26 13.07
C THR A 51 -6.90 2.91 12.07
N VAL A 52 -6.73 4.22 12.19
CA VAL A 52 -5.65 4.96 11.53
C VAL A 52 -4.61 5.31 12.58
N THR A 53 -3.36 4.97 12.31
CA THR A 53 -2.24 5.19 13.21
C THR A 53 -1.17 6.03 12.51
N GLY A 54 -0.82 7.16 13.10
CA GLY A 54 0.32 7.99 12.69
C GLY A 54 1.47 7.83 13.66
N LYS A 55 2.67 7.49 13.15
CA LYS A 55 3.90 7.53 13.95
C LYS A 55 4.62 8.84 13.68
N VAL A 56 4.85 9.60 14.73
CA VAL A 56 5.45 10.95 14.69
C VAL A 56 6.82 10.92 15.34
N GLU A 57 7.79 11.56 14.72
CA GLU A 57 9.08 11.90 15.31
C GLU A 57 9.18 13.41 15.52
N GLY A 58 9.89 13.83 16.57
CA GLY A 58 10.15 15.23 16.90
C GLY A 58 9.66 15.62 18.28
N LEU A 59 9.32 16.90 18.48
CA LEU A 59 8.94 17.47 19.77
C LEU A 59 7.60 16.93 20.26
N SER A 60 7.41 16.81 21.58
CA SER A 60 6.16 16.43 22.26
C SER A 60 5.06 17.51 22.18
N GLY A 61 3.85 17.17 22.61
CA GLY A 61 2.72 18.10 22.68
C GLY A 61 2.12 18.43 21.31
N LYS A 62 2.01 17.41 20.43
CA LYS A 62 1.45 17.52 19.09
C LYS A 62 0.13 16.79 18.98
N THR A 63 -0.71 17.28 18.09
CA THR A 63 -1.94 16.61 17.67
C THR A 63 -1.82 16.18 16.21
N VAL A 64 -2.35 15.02 15.88
CA VAL A 64 -2.47 14.56 14.50
C VAL A 64 -3.94 14.54 14.12
N ALA A 65 -4.26 15.27 13.06
CA ALA A 65 -5.56 15.20 12.40
C ALA A 65 -5.51 14.18 11.26
N PHE A 66 -6.54 13.34 11.18
CA PHE A 66 -6.71 12.33 10.15
C PHE A 66 -7.95 12.63 9.33
N VAL A 67 -7.83 12.58 8.02
CA VAL A 67 -8.94 12.76 7.07
C VAL A 67 -8.89 11.66 6.04
N ALA A 68 -9.99 10.92 5.87
CA ALA A 68 -10.16 9.97 4.78
C ALA A 68 -11.21 10.49 3.80
N GLN A 69 -10.88 10.48 2.53
CA GLN A 69 -11.77 10.94 1.46
C GLN A 69 -11.70 10.04 0.24
N ILE A 70 -12.78 10.00 -0.51
CA ILE A 70 -12.86 9.40 -1.84
C ILE A 70 -13.42 10.44 -2.81
N GLU A 71 -12.70 10.67 -3.91
CA GLU A 71 -12.97 11.82 -4.77
C GLU A 71 -12.95 13.10 -3.90
N ASP A 72 -14.01 13.90 -3.91
CA ASP A 72 -14.15 15.12 -3.09
C ASP A 72 -14.95 14.89 -1.80
N ASN A 73 -15.40 13.64 -1.54
CA ASN A 73 -16.24 13.34 -0.38
C ASN A 73 -15.39 12.86 0.80
N VAL A 74 -15.49 13.57 1.91
CA VAL A 74 -14.88 13.17 3.18
C VAL A 74 -15.76 12.12 3.83
N VAL A 75 -15.19 10.93 4.09
CA VAL A 75 -15.89 9.79 4.71
C VAL A 75 -15.55 9.62 6.18
N PHE A 76 -14.42 10.19 6.61
CA PHE A 76 -13.98 10.14 8.00
C PHE A 76 -13.09 11.33 8.33
N LYS A 77 -13.27 11.87 9.55
CA LYS A 77 -12.36 12.84 10.19
C LYS A 77 -12.16 12.45 11.64
N GLY A 78 -10.95 12.58 12.15
CA GLY A 78 -10.63 12.35 13.54
C GLY A 78 -9.30 13.00 13.90
N SER A 79 -9.03 13.16 15.18
CA SER A 79 -7.76 13.66 15.67
C SER A 79 -7.37 12.95 16.96
N ALA A 80 -6.09 12.86 17.22
CA ALA A 80 -5.54 12.33 18.46
C ALA A 80 -4.25 13.03 18.82
N ASP A 81 -4.00 13.17 20.11
CA ASP A 81 -2.72 13.64 20.62
C ASP A 81 -1.66 12.55 20.45
N VAL A 82 -0.44 12.98 20.23
CA VAL A 82 0.72 12.09 20.13
C VAL A 82 1.13 11.66 21.52
N ASP A 83 1.12 10.35 21.77
CA ASP A 83 1.52 9.75 23.03
C ASP A 83 3.05 9.80 23.25
N SER A 84 3.49 9.29 24.42
CA SER A 84 4.91 9.24 24.80
C SER A 84 5.77 8.36 23.88
N ASN A 85 5.16 7.47 23.09
CA ASN A 85 5.84 6.60 22.13
C ASN A 85 5.87 7.23 20.71
N GLY A 86 5.34 8.43 20.55
CA GLY A 86 5.22 9.09 19.25
C GLY A 86 4.05 8.57 18.41
N ILE A 87 3.02 8.00 19.02
CA ILE A 87 1.88 7.40 18.32
C ILE A 87 0.64 8.26 18.52
N ALA A 88 -0.03 8.57 17.43
CA ALA A 88 -1.39 9.08 17.41
C ALA A 88 -2.30 8.06 16.72
N LYS A 89 -3.40 7.67 17.35
CA LYS A 89 -4.30 6.62 16.86
C LYS A 89 -5.75 7.04 17.01
N VAL A 90 -6.55 6.81 15.97
CA VAL A 90 -8.00 7.02 15.97
C VAL A 90 -8.71 5.82 15.39
N GLU A 91 -9.89 5.52 15.92
CA GLU A 91 -10.80 4.54 15.35
C GLU A 91 -11.66 5.22 14.28
N PHE A 92 -12.04 4.46 13.25
CA PHE A 92 -12.95 4.93 12.23
C PHE A 92 -14.01 3.90 11.88
N HIS A 93 -15.10 4.41 11.35
CA HIS A 93 -16.18 3.61 10.78
C HIS A 93 -16.67 4.29 9.50
N VAL A 94 -16.81 3.50 8.44
CA VAL A 94 -17.32 3.95 7.13
C VAL A 94 -18.49 3.06 6.75
N ASN A 95 -19.67 3.66 6.58
CA ASN A 95 -20.85 2.97 6.08
C ASN A 95 -20.83 2.92 4.55
N GLU A 96 -21.27 1.79 4.00
CA GLU A 96 -21.38 1.53 2.57
C GLU A 96 -20.12 1.93 1.78
N PRO A 97 -18.92 1.39 2.16
CA PRO A 97 -17.70 1.74 1.48
C PRO A 97 -17.74 1.28 0.02
N LYS A 98 -17.24 2.11 -0.91
CA LYS A 98 -16.97 1.67 -2.27
C LYS A 98 -15.88 0.60 -2.23
N LEU A 99 -16.19 -0.63 -2.62
CA LEU A 99 -15.28 -1.78 -2.54
C LEU A 99 -14.33 -1.80 -3.75
N TRP A 100 -13.09 -2.15 -3.46
CA TRP A 100 -12.04 -2.34 -4.46
C TRP A 100 -12.02 -3.80 -4.93
N TYR A 101 -11.94 -4.01 -6.23
CA TYR A 101 -11.81 -5.34 -6.86
C TYR A 101 -10.56 -5.42 -7.72
N PRO A 102 -10.00 -6.64 -7.94
CA PRO A 102 -8.95 -6.86 -8.92
C PRO A 102 -9.40 -6.44 -10.32
N HIS A 103 -8.42 -6.18 -11.19
CA HIS A 103 -8.69 -5.86 -12.60
C HIS A 103 -9.60 -6.92 -13.25
N GLY A 104 -10.61 -6.48 -14.00
CA GLY A 104 -11.59 -7.35 -14.66
C GLY A 104 -12.73 -7.85 -13.77
N TYR A 105 -12.67 -7.66 -12.44
CA TYR A 105 -13.71 -8.11 -11.49
C TYR A 105 -14.58 -6.99 -10.94
N GLY A 106 -14.22 -5.74 -11.16
CA GLY A 106 -15.00 -4.60 -10.71
C GLY A 106 -14.21 -3.30 -10.65
N ALA A 107 -14.79 -2.29 -10.00
CA ALA A 107 -14.19 -0.99 -9.84
C ALA A 107 -13.00 -1.02 -8.84
N GLN A 108 -12.11 -0.07 -8.98
CA GLN A 108 -10.89 0.06 -8.16
C GLN A 108 -10.84 1.40 -7.40
N PRO A 109 -11.87 1.74 -6.59
CA PRO A 109 -11.90 2.99 -5.86
C PRO A 109 -10.80 3.02 -4.80
N LEU A 110 -10.08 4.14 -4.71
CA LEU A 110 -9.04 4.35 -3.72
C LEU A 110 -9.37 5.55 -2.83
N TYR A 111 -9.41 5.30 -1.54
CA TYR A 111 -9.57 6.33 -0.53
C TYR A 111 -8.22 6.96 -0.23
N LYS A 112 -8.16 8.27 -0.24
CA LYS A 112 -7.00 9.05 0.17
C LYS A 112 -7.10 9.31 1.67
N VAL A 113 -6.18 8.75 2.43
CA VAL A 113 -6.06 8.99 3.88
C VAL A 113 -4.89 9.92 4.11
N THR A 114 -5.17 11.09 4.67
CA THR A 114 -4.18 12.11 4.99
C THR A 114 -4.09 12.27 6.50
N ALA A 115 -2.88 12.26 7.03
CA ALA A 115 -2.56 12.60 8.40
C ALA A 115 -1.74 13.90 8.40
N THR A 116 -2.11 14.85 9.26
CA THR A 116 -1.40 16.14 9.41
C THR A 116 -1.03 16.32 10.87
N VAL A 117 0.26 16.45 11.15
CA VAL A 117 0.73 16.78 12.50
C VAL A 117 0.85 18.28 12.64
N SER A 118 0.26 18.82 13.71
CA SER A 118 0.23 20.26 13.99
C SER A 118 0.59 20.58 15.45
N THR A 119 0.93 21.84 15.68
CA THR A 119 1.06 22.44 17.02
C THR A 119 0.28 23.74 17.04
N GLY A 120 -0.82 23.76 17.82
CA GLY A 120 -1.79 24.85 17.70
C GLY A 120 -2.35 24.92 16.29
N GLU A 121 -2.29 26.09 15.68
CA GLU A 121 -2.80 26.33 14.32
C GLU A 121 -1.75 26.10 13.20
N VAL A 122 -0.53 25.68 13.56
CA VAL A 122 0.55 25.51 12.59
C VAL A 122 0.72 24.05 12.18
N ASP A 123 0.49 23.75 10.91
CA ASP A 123 0.79 22.46 10.31
C ASP A 123 2.32 22.31 10.11
N LEU A 124 2.85 21.22 10.66
CA LEU A 124 4.28 20.93 10.62
C LEU A 124 4.67 19.94 9.51
N HIS A 125 3.83 18.94 9.32
CA HIS A 125 4.06 17.90 8.28
C HIS A 125 2.76 17.18 7.94
N SER A 126 2.63 16.73 6.70
CA SER A 126 1.51 15.93 6.23
C SER A 126 2.01 14.68 5.51
N ALA A 127 1.33 13.57 5.73
CA ALA A 127 1.56 12.30 5.04
C ALA A 127 0.24 11.76 4.49
N THR A 128 0.32 11.15 3.31
CA THR A 128 -0.87 10.62 2.64
C THR A 128 -0.64 9.17 2.21
N ARG A 129 -1.67 8.34 2.37
CA ARG A 129 -1.77 6.99 1.81
C ARG A 129 -3.08 6.79 1.05
N ARG A 130 -3.05 5.90 0.07
CA ARG A 130 -4.25 5.43 -0.62
C ARG A 130 -4.54 4.00 -0.19
N ILE A 131 -5.81 3.70 0.07
CA ILE A 131 -6.29 2.35 0.39
C ILE A 131 -7.53 2.01 -0.43
N GLY A 132 -7.69 0.74 -0.77
CA GLY A 132 -8.95 0.20 -1.32
C GLY A 132 -9.56 -0.76 -0.32
N PHE A 133 -10.81 -0.55 0.08
CA PHE A 133 -11.50 -1.46 0.97
C PHE A 133 -11.84 -2.76 0.25
N ARG A 134 -11.27 -3.86 0.75
CA ARG A 134 -11.51 -5.21 0.25
C ARG A 134 -11.34 -6.25 1.34
N LYS A 135 -12.07 -7.34 1.24
CA LYS A 135 -11.84 -8.56 2.01
C LYS A 135 -11.20 -9.59 1.08
N GLY A 136 -9.97 -9.99 1.39
CA GLY A 136 -9.23 -11.02 0.64
C GLY A 136 -9.15 -12.30 1.45
N GLU A 137 -9.45 -13.42 0.82
CA GLU A 137 -9.44 -14.75 1.43
C GLU A 137 -8.66 -15.71 0.53
N LEU A 138 -7.80 -16.56 1.13
CA LEU A 138 -7.24 -17.71 0.45
C LEU A 138 -8.12 -18.92 0.78
N VAL A 139 -8.77 -19.49 -0.24
CA VAL A 139 -9.66 -20.64 -0.08
C VAL A 139 -8.88 -21.92 -0.32
N GLN A 140 -8.78 -22.73 0.73
CA GLN A 140 -8.16 -24.05 0.71
C GLN A 140 -9.12 -25.05 1.34
N GLN A 141 -9.77 -25.84 0.53
CA GLN A 141 -10.72 -26.86 0.97
C GLN A 141 -10.34 -28.21 0.36
N PRO A 142 -10.50 -29.33 1.08
CA PRO A 142 -10.33 -30.65 0.51
C PRO A 142 -11.27 -30.84 -0.69
N ASP A 143 -10.78 -31.49 -1.74
CA ASP A 143 -11.55 -31.96 -2.88
C ASP A 143 -11.21 -33.44 -3.19
N ASP A 144 -11.77 -33.99 -4.25
CA ASP A 144 -11.61 -35.42 -4.58
C ASP A 144 -10.17 -35.84 -4.94
N ILE A 145 -9.31 -34.87 -5.29
CA ILE A 145 -7.94 -35.14 -5.74
C ILE A 145 -6.87 -34.40 -4.89
N GLY A 146 -7.29 -33.56 -3.91
CA GLY A 146 -6.34 -32.84 -3.06
C GLY A 146 -6.99 -31.70 -2.30
N LYS A 147 -6.59 -30.48 -2.60
CA LYS A 147 -7.12 -29.24 -2.00
C LYS A 147 -7.25 -28.15 -3.06
N THR A 148 -8.34 -27.42 -3.00
CA THR A 148 -8.47 -26.18 -3.76
C THR A 148 -7.44 -25.15 -3.31
N PHE A 149 -7.05 -24.26 -4.20
CA PHE A 149 -6.16 -23.14 -3.90
C PHE A 149 -6.53 -21.96 -4.81
N PHE A 150 -7.32 -21.03 -4.30
CA PHE A 150 -7.70 -19.84 -5.05
C PHE A 150 -7.97 -18.67 -4.11
N PHE A 151 -7.91 -17.45 -4.67
CA PHE A 151 -8.23 -16.25 -3.94
C PHE A 151 -9.71 -15.88 -4.13
N ARG A 152 -10.31 -15.40 -3.04
CA ARG A 152 -11.65 -14.81 -3.05
C ARG A 152 -11.55 -13.38 -2.59
N VAL A 153 -12.08 -12.45 -3.39
CA VAL A 153 -12.07 -11.02 -3.05
C VAL A 153 -13.51 -10.52 -2.98
N ASN A 154 -13.91 -10.01 -1.82
CA ASN A 154 -15.28 -9.54 -1.56
C ASN A 154 -16.35 -10.59 -1.91
N GLY A 155 -16.08 -11.87 -1.62
CA GLY A 155 -16.98 -12.97 -1.92
C GLY A 155 -16.95 -13.48 -3.37
N VAL A 156 -16.15 -12.85 -4.25
CA VAL A 156 -15.99 -13.28 -5.66
C VAL A 156 -14.71 -14.09 -5.81
N ASP A 157 -14.82 -15.28 -6.39
CA ASP A 157 -13.68 -16.13 -6.68
C ASP A 157 -12.88 -15.54 -7.85
N VAL A 158 -11.57 -15.39 -7.65
CA VAL A 158 -10.68 -14.72 -8.60
C VAL A 158 -9.77 -15.73 -9.27
N PHE A 159 -9.86 -15.85 -10.59
CA PHE A 159 -8.86 -16.55 -11.38
C PHE A 159 -7.62 -15.67 -11.54
N CYS A 160 -6.52 -16.08 -10.89
CA CYS A 160 -5.30 -15.30 -10.82
C CYS A 160 -4.39 -15.56 -12.02
N GLY A 161 -4.91 -15.38 -13.23
CA GLY A 161 -4.12 -15.42 -14.46
C GLY A 161 -3.14 -14.24 -14.51
N GLY A 162 -1.88 -14.52 -14.79
CA GLY A 162 -0.89 -13.46 -14.80
C GLY A 162 0.52 -13.93 -15.07
N SER A 163 1.49 -13.12 -14.69
CA SER A 163 2.92 -13.35 -14.98
C SER A 163 3.76 -13.23 -13.71
N ASP A 164 4.91 -13.87 -13.76
CA ASP A 164 5.97 -13.66 -12.79
C ASP A 164 6.74 -12.38 -13.16
N TRP A 165 6.90 -11.50 -12.18
CA TRP A 165 7.68 -10.29 -12.36
C TRP A 165 9.12 -10.51 -11.95
N ILE A 166 10.01 -10.53 -12.94
CA ILE A 166 11.45 -10.45 -12.77
C ILE A 166 11.84 -8.97 -12.74
N PRO A 167 12.90 -8.57 -12.01
CA PRO A 167 13.36 -7.19 -12.03
C PRO A 167 13.60 -6.67 -13.44
N ALA A 168 13.03 -5.52 -13.73
CA ALA A 168 12.99 -4.92 -15.06
C ALA A 168 14.37 -4.56 -15.63
N ASP A 169 15.39 -4.44 -14.77
CA ASP A 169 16.77 -4.11 -15.16
C ASP A 169 17.72 -4.51 -14.02
N SER A 170 18.90 -4.98 -14.37
CA SER A 170 19.99 -5.24 -13.43
C SER A 170 20.47 -3.97 -12.72
N PHE A 171 20.32 -2.83 -13.38
CA PHE A 171 20.63 -1.51 -12.85
C PHE A 171 19.34 -0.80 -12.45
N THR A 172 18.90 -1.03 -11.22
CA THR A 172 17.62 -0.50 -10.68
C THR A 172 17.40 1.01 -10.89
N PRO A 173 18.42 1.91 -10.85
CA PRO A 173 18.23 3.33 -11.12
C PRO A 173 17.75 3.66 -12.56
N ARG A 174 17.88 2.72 -13.48
CA ARG A 174 17.43 2.90 -14.88
C ARG A 174 15.93 2.61 -15.06
N VAL A 175 15.27 2.04 -14.05
CA VAL A 175 13.84 1.74 -14.09
C VAL A 175 13.06 2.93 -13.55
N THR A 176 12.49 3.71 -14.44
CA THR A 176 11.65 4.86 -14.09
C THR A 176 10.23 4.43 -13.72
N ALA A 177 9.50 5.30 -12.99
CA ALA A 177 8.08 5.07 -12.70
C ALA A 177 7.23 4.92 -13.98
N GLU A 178 7.58 5.66 -15.04
CA GLU A 178 6.94 5.56 -16.35
C GLU A 178 7.13 4.17 -16.98
N LYS A 179 8.33 3.60 -16.90
CA LYS A 179 8.63 2.26 -17.40
C LYS A 179 7.81 1.19 -16.64
N TYR A 180 7.71 1.30 -15.31
CA TYR A 180 6.86 0.44 -14.52
C TYR A 180 5.40 0.56 -14.95
N ARG A 181 4.88 1.79 -15.06
CA ARG A 181 3.49 2.05 -15.47
C ARG A 181 3.20 1.41 -16.83
N LYS A 182 4.04 1.64 -17.83
CA LYS A 182 3.87 1.09 -19.17
C LYS A 182 3.78 -0.44 -19.16
N TRP A 183 4.62 -1.10 -18.38
CA TRP A 183 4.58 -2.56 -18.30
C TRP A 183 3.34 -3.09 -17.60
N LEU A 184 2.88 -2.40 -16.54
CA LEU A 184 1.63 -2.74 -15.87
C LEU A 184 0.43 -2.51 -16.78
N GLU A 185 0.43 -1.45 -17.59
CA GLU A 185 -0.60 -1.19 -18.60
C GLU A 185 -0.63 -2.32 -19.66
N MET A 186 0.53 -2.76 -20.15
CA MET A 186 0.61 -3.91 -21.07
C MET A 186 0.06 -5.21 -20.46
N MET A 187 0.24 -5.43 -19.16
CA MET A 187 -0.35 -6.58 -18.47
C MET A 187 -1.87 -6.46 -18.36
N VAL A 188 -2.38 -5.26 -18.10
CA VAL A 188 -3.82 -4.96 -18.09
C VAL A 188 -4.42 -5.20 -19.48
N ASP A 189 -3.75 -4.71 -20.55
CA ASP A 189 -4.16 -4.93 -21.95
C ASP A 189 -4.14 -6.41 -22.33
N GLY A 190 -3.23 -7.19 -21.73
CA GLY A 190 -3.16 -8.65 -21.84
C GLY A 190 -4.13 -9.41 -20.93
N TYR A 191 -5.11 -8.73 -20.33
CA TYR A 191 -6.10 -9.33 -19.39
C TYR A 191 -5.50 -10.06 -18.20
N GLN A 192 -4.31 -9.68 -17.76
CA GLN A 192 -3.70 -10.26 -16.57
C GLN A 192 -4.28 -9.63 -15.30
N VAL A 193 -4.52 -10.47 -14.29
CA VAL A 193 -5.16 -10.09 -13.03
C VAL A 193 -4.17 -10.05 -11.88
N MET A 194 -3.13 -10.89 -11.93
CA MET A 194 -2.15 -11.06 -10.86
C MET A 194 -0.71 -10.95 -11.38
N ILE A 195 0.14 -10.41 -10.53
CA ILE A 195 1.60 -10.45 -10.70
C ILE A 195 2.17 -11.18 -9.51
N ARG A 196 2.93 -12.26 -9.76
CA ARG A 196 3.78 -12.87 -8.73
C ARG A 196 5.12 -12.15 -8.71
N TYR A 197 5.35 -11.43 -7.65
CA TYR A 197 6.58 -10.70 -7.45
C TYR A 197 7.59 -11.58 -6.72
N GLU A 198 8.71 -11.92 -7.36
CA GLU A 198 9.74 -12.68 -6.71
C GLU A 198 10.51 -11.84 -5.68
N ASN A 199 10.66 -12.46 -4.56
CA ASN A 199 11.17 -12.06 -3.26
C ASN A 199 12.33 -11.05 -3.31
N TYR A 200 11.99 -9.77 -3.21
CA TYR A 200 12.93 -8.77 -2.75
C TYR A 200 12.55 -8.36 -1.33
N PRO A 201 13.51 -8.17 -0.42
CA PRO A 201 13.19 -7.42 0.76
C PRO A 201 12.69 -6.08 0.25
N VAL A 202 11.39 -5.92 0.25
CA VAL A 202 10.74 -4.64 -0.04
C VAL A 202 11.18 -3.71 1.08
N ALA A 203 12.37 -3.11 0.93
CA ALA A 203 12.59 -1.84 1.55
C ALA A 203 11.39 -1.02 1.10
N ARG A 204 10.48 -0.71 2.04
CA ARG A 204 9.21 -0.02 1.81
C ARG A 204 9.41 1.01 0.72
N CYS A 205 8.99 0.69 -0.51
CA CYS A 205 8.97 1.66 -1.57
C CYS A 205 7.90 2.67 -1.17
N HIS A 206 8.30 3.74 -0.55
CA HIS A 206 7.57 4.98 -0.61
C HIS A 206 7.65 5.41 -2.08
N CYS A 207 6.77 4.87 -2.91
CA CYS A 207 6.45 5.46 -4.19
C CYS A 207 5.35 6.48 -3.91
N PRO A 208 5.64 7.78 -3.82
CA PRO A 208 4.60 8.78 -3.82
C PRO A 208 4.02 8.77 -5.23
N GLY A 209 2.81 8.23 -5.39
CA GLY A 209 2.01 8.45 -6.58
C GLY A 209 1.78 7.27 -7.53
N LEU A 210 1.78 6.02 -7.08
CA LEU A 210 1.10 4.92 -7.78
C LEU A 210 -0.16 4.52 -7.05
#